data_a87d0b23b9b8df3242e9f8938906082b
#
_entry.id   a87d0b23b9b8df3242e9f8938906082b
#
_cell.length_a   1.000
_cell.length_b   1.000
_cell.length_c   1.000
_cell.angle_alpha   90.00
_cell.angle_beta   90.00
_cell.angle_gamma   90.00
#
_symmetry.space_group_name_H-M   'P 1'
#
loop_
_entity.id
_entity.type
_entity.pdbx_description
1 polymer ?
#
loop_
_entity_poly.entity_id
_entity_poly.type
_entity_poly.pdbx_seq_one_letter_code
_entity_poly.pdbx_strand_id
1 'polypeptide(L)'
;FAASYFLFSRMWKESKWGIYVVLIASIPLFLLGYLNRFGYYPVLMEYRENTQYIGFAGNINWYCGYMVMPVCMLLYLVWQLETTKGKDLLLNAGLFVGFCALLTNGSTSGYFAIAVVFLILFWMSAPDWNRMKDWWKATIVFLGACIFIFFLRKIGLQINYAETAVELFTGSELPFLLLGVAGSIYAGLLLWTREKGYPEQGMRKAAKYSRYLVVGGIVLIAGMILINTVKPGSLGPLSKYSFFTFSEEWGSRRGATWKAGWMAWKEQGLWKKLIGVGPDCMSAYIYQDGNKELLSYVSKVWPNQRLTNAHCEALTLLLNQGILGSGCFAGIILYTLKKLWEENKRETKDVLTGACKLAVVAYAVHNLFSFQQVLNTPLMFILLGMAFPSCTREGSNLQENRRTIS
;
A
#
# COMPACT_ATOMS: atom_id res chain seq x y z
N PHE A 1 7.31 0.30 18.78
CA PHE A 1 6.95 -0.61 17.67
C PHE A 1 7.24 -2.06 18.01
N ALA A 2 8.45 -2.42 18.45
CA ALA A 2 8.79 -3.79 18.84
C ALA A 2 7.88 -4.31 19.97
N ALA A 3 7.59 -3.51 21.00
CA ALA A 3 6.67 -3.88 22.07
C ALA A 3 5.26 -4.20 21.54
N SER A 4 4.74 -3.43 20.58
CA SER A 4 3.45 -3.71 19.94
C SER A 4 3.47 -5.05 19.21
N TYR A 5 4.52 -5.35 18.44
CA TYR A 5 4.68 -6.65 17.79
C TYR A 5 4.68 -7.81 18.80
N PHE A 6 5.52 -7.73 19.85
CA PHE A 6 5.62 -8.80 20.84
C PHE A 6 4.34 -8.98 21.65
N LEU A 7 3.66 -7.89 22.00
CA LEU A 7 2.38 -7.94 22.70
C LEU A 7 1.35 -8.71 21.85
N PHE A 8 1.13 -8.28 20.61
CA PHE A 8 0.09 -8.86 19.76
C PHE A 8 0.46 -10.24 19.20
N SER A 9 1.74 -10.59 19.09
CA SER A 9 2.14 -11.96 18.71
C SER A 9 1.98 -12.97 19.84
N ARG A 10 2.07 -12.56 21.11
CA ARG A 10 2.03 -13.47 22.28
C ARG A 10 0.72 -13.48 23.01
N MET A 11 0.06 -12.32 23.18
CA MET A 11 -1.20 -12.20 23.92
C MET A 11 -2.43 -12.45 23.06
N TRP A 12 -2.26 -12.57 21.77
CA TRP A 12 -3.35 -12.70 20.81
C TRP A 12 -3.80 -14.14 20.57
N LYS A 13 -3.67 -15.03 21.56
CA LYS A 13 -3.83 -16.47 21.42
C LYS A 13 -5.19 -16.93 20.88
N GLU A 14 -6.27 -16.19 21.08
CA GLU A 14 -7.63 -16.69 20.82
C GLU A 14 -8.62 -15.64 20.30
N SER A 15 -8.26 -14.38 20.23
CA SER A 15 -9.21 -13.33 19.92
C SER A 15 -8.97 -12.70 18.54
N LYS A 16 -9.71 -13.15 17.56
CA LYS A 16 -9.83 -12.54 16.24
C LYS A 16 -10.49 -11.13 16.28
N TRP A 17 -10.91 -10.71 17.48
CA TRP A 17 -11.64 -9.47 17.73
C TRP A 17 -10.86 -8.22 17.33
N GLY A 18 -9.55 -8.16 17.52
CA GLY A 18 -8.80 -6.96 17.17
C GLY A 18 -8.76 -6.68 15.68
N ILE A 19 -8.80 -7.72 14.84
CA ILE A 19 -8.92 -7.54 13.39
C ILE A 19 -10.28 -6.92 13.07
N TYR A 20 -11.35 -7.44 13.67
CA TYR A 20 -12.67 -6.83 13.50
C TYR A 20 -12.75 -5.43 14.08
N VAL A 21 -12.12 -5.16 15.22
CA VAL A 21 -12.02 -3.81 15.80
C VAL A 21 -11.32 -2.85 14.81
N VAL A 22 -10.19 -3.23 14.24
CA VAL A 22 -9.49 -2.42 13.22
C VAL A 22 -10.40 -2.14 12.04
N LEU A 23 -11.08 -3.15 11.50
CA LEU A 23 -11.96 -3.01 10.35
C LEU A 23 -13.18 -2.13 10.66
N ILE A 24 -13.88 -2.39 11.76
CA ILE A 24 -15.08 -1.63 12.17
C ILE A 24 -14.71 -0.18 12.47
N ALA A 25 -13.62 0.07 13.21
CA ALA A 25 -13.15 1.42 13.52
C ALA A 25 -12.70 2.19 12.27
N SER A 26 -12.30 1.48 11.20
CA SER A 26 -11.88 2.13 9.95
C SER A 26 -13.06 2.68 9.13
N ILE A 27 -14.26 2.11 9.24
CA ILE A 27 -15.41 2.57 8.44
C ILE A 27 -15.78 4.03 8.72
N PRO A 28 -15.96 4.48 9.99
CA PRO A 28 -16.17 5.89 10.28
C PRO A 28 -15.05 6.80 9.77
N LEU A 29 -13.80 6.34 9.86
CA LEU A 29 -12.65 7.09 9.35
C LEU A 29 -12.65 7.20 7.82
N PHE A 30 -13.05 6.14 7.11
CA PHE A 30 -13.24 6.17 5.66
C PHE A 30 -14.33 7.17 5.28
N LEU A 31 -15.48 7.12 5.94
CA LEU A 31 -16.59 8.02 5.67
C LEU A 31 -16.22 9.49 5.98
N LEU A 32 -15.55 9.75 7.09
CA LEU A 32 -15.10 11.09 7.45
C LEU A 32 -14.12 11.65 6.39
N GLY A 33 -13.09 10.88 6.03
CA GLY A 33 -12.13 11.30 5.02
C GLY A 33 -12.79 11.51 3.65
N TYR A 34 -13.68 10.63 3.27
CA TYR A 34 -14.48 10.74 2.05
C TYR A 34 -15.30 12.04 2.02
N LEU A 35 -16.05 12.34 3.09
CA LEU A 35 -16.85 13.56 3.20
C LEU A 35 -15.97 14.83 3.17
N ASN A 36 -14.84 14.82 3.87
CA ASN A 36 -13.91 15.96 3.87
C ASN A 36 -13.39 16.28 2.46
N ARG A 37 -13.19 15.26 1.62
CA ARG A 37 -12.72 15.45 0.23
C ARG A 37 -13.76 16.15 -0.64
N PHE A 38 -15.04 16.07 -0.31
CA PHE A 38 -16.12 16.81 -0.94
C PHE A 38 -16.45 18.14 -0.22
N GLY A 39 -15.58 18.59 0.69
CA GLY A 39 -15.77 19.85 1.42
C GLY A 39 -16.79 19.79 2.56
N TYR A 40 -17.27 18.61 2.91
CA TYR A 40 -18.21 18.44 4.02
C TYR A 40 -17.47 17.98 5.28
N TYR A 41 -17.53 18.80 6.34
CA TYR A 41 -16.83 18.59 7.61
C TYR A 41 -17.83 18.41 8.75
N PRO A 42 -18.31 17.17 9.00
CA PRO A 42 -19.30 16.90 10.06
C PRO A 42 -18.73 17.12 11.47
N VAL A 43 -17.40 17.08 11.60
CA VAL A 43 -16.68 17.43 12.82
C VAL A 43 -15.90 18.71 12.57
N LEU A 44 -15.99 19.68 13.49
CA LEU A 44 -15.24 20.93 13.42
C LEU A 44 -13.73 20.63 13.45
N MET A 45 -13.01 21.13 12.44
CA MET A 45 -11.57 20.99 12.30
C MET A 45 -10.96 22.38 12.13
N GLU A 46 -9.89 22.65 12.87
CA GLU A 46 -9.21 23.94 12.86
C GLU A 46 -8.66 24.30 11.44
N TYR A 47 -8.17 23.29 10.72
CA TYR A 47 -7.52 23.47 9.41
C TYR A 47 -8.39 23.04 8.22
N ARG A 48 -9.71 23.14 8.33
CA ARG A 48 -10.65 22.71 7.28
C ARG A 48 -10.45 23.37 5.92
N GLU A 49 -9.86 24.56 5.90
CA GLU A 49 -9.56 25.32 4.68
C GLU A 49 -8.35 24.74 3.92
N ASN A 50 -7.49 23.98 4.58
CA ASN A 50 -6.38 23.33 3.93
C ASN A 50 -6.84 22.02 3.27
N THR A 51 -6.88 22.01 1.95
CA THR A 51 -7.33 20.86 1.15
C THR A 51 -6.50 19.59 1.32
N GLN A 52 -5.32 19.69 1.92
CA GLN A 52 -4.48 18.54 2.25
C GLN A 52 -4.81 17.93 3.62
N TYR A 53 -5.66 18.58 4.42
CA TYR A 53 -6.12 18.06 5.70
C TYR A 53 -7.32 17.14 5.51
N ILE A 54 -7.24 15.91 6.06
CA ILE A 54 -8.30 14.90 5.97
C ILE A 54 -8.47 14.23 7.33
N GLY A 55 -9.69 14.21 7.81
CA GLY A 55 -10.07 13.53 9.04
C GLY A 55 -9.15 13.89 10.21
N PHE A 56 -8.98 12.97 11.13
CA PHE A 56 -8.08 13.14 12.28
C PHE A 56 -6.59 12.93 11.95
N ALA A 57 -6.27 12.45 10.74
CA ALA A 57 -4.89 12.23 10.32
C ALA A 57 -4.18 13.53 9.90
N GLY A 58 -4.93 14.57 9.56
CA GLY A 58 -4.42 15.89 9.21
C GLY A 58 -3.81 15.98 7.82
N ASN A 59 -3.15 14.96 7.30
CA ASN A 59 -2.46 14.97 6.00
C ASN A 59 -2.93 13.81 5.11
N ILE A 60 -3.08 14.07 3.80
CA ILE A 60 -3.54 13.08 2.81
C ILE A 60 -2.66 11.83 2.75
N ASN A 61 -1.33 11.99 2.86
CA ASN A 61 -0.41 10.83 2.82
C ASN A 61 -0.44 10.04 4.13
N TRP A 62 -0.63 10.72 5.27
CA TRP A 62 -0.75 10.06 6.57
C TRP A 62 -2.05 9.27 6.66
N TYR A 63 -3.14 9.88 6.23
CA TYR A 63 -4.44 9.22 6.13
C TYR A 63 -4.37 8.02 5.17
N CYS A 64 -3.73 8.17 4.01
CA CYS A 64 -3.56 7.10 3.04
C CYS A 64 -2.74 5.93 3.61
N GLY A 65 -1.63 6.22 4.30
CA GLY A 65 -0.79 5.19 4.93
C GLY A 65 -1.53 4.37 6.00
N TYR A 66 -2.48 5.00 6.72
CA TYR A 66 -3.39 4.27 7.58
C TYR A 66 -4.40 3.45 6.77
N MET A 67 -5.09 4.10 5.83
CA MET A 67 -6.26 3.57 5.13
C MET A 67 -5.93 2.37 4.25
N VAL A 68 -4.76 2.35 3.63
CA VAL A 68 -4.36 1.26 2.72
C VAL A 68 -4.33 -0.09 3.42
N MET A 69 -4.01 -0.14 4.73
CA MET A 69 -3.96 -1.37 5.50
C MET A 69 -5.36 -2.02 5.68
N PRO A 70 -6.36 -1.35 6.29
CA PRO A 70 -7.68 -1.95 6.45
C PRO A 70 -8.41 -2.17 5.12
N VAL A 71 -8.18 -1.35 4.09
CA VAL A 71 -8.72 -1.61 2.74
C VAL A 71 -8.16 -2.92 2.17
N CYS A 72 -6.85 -3.16 2.30
CA CYS A 72 -6.23 -4.41 1.86
C CYS A 72 -6.64 -5.62 2.72
N MET A 73 -6.92 -5.43 4.02
CA MET A 73 -7.52 -6.47 4.84
C MET A 73 -8.93 -6.84 4.33
N LEU A 74 -9.80 -5.87 4.09
CA LEU A 74 -11.14 -6.10 3.52
C LEU A 74 -11.04 -6.78 2.15
N LEU A 75 -10.13 -6.33 1.29
CA LEU A 75 -9.88 -6.93 -0.01
C LEU A 75 -9.47 -8.41 0.12
N TYR A 76 -8.57 -8.73 1.05
CA TYR A 76 -8.17 -10.11 1.31
C TYR A 76 -9.32 -10.98 1.83
N LEU A 77 -10.15 -10.42 2.72
CA LEU A 77 -11.32 -11.12 3.25
C LEU A 77 -12.35 -11.39 2.15
N VAL A 78 -12.65 -10.43 1.30
CA VAL A 78 -13.54 -10.62 0.13
C VAL A 78 -12.98 -11.68 -0.81
N TRP A 79 -11.66 -11.71 -0.99
CA TRP A 79 -10.98 -12.62 -1.89
C TRP A 79 -10.86 -14.06 -1.36
N GLN A 80 -10.84 -14.28 -0.03
CA GLN A 80 -10.48 -15.59 0.54
C GLN A 80 -11.53 -16.17 1.48
N LEU A 81 -12.42 -15.33 2.05
CA LEU A 81 -13.33 -15.79 3.09
C LEU A 81 -14.63 -16.32 2.49
N GLU A 82 -14.86 -17.61 2.65
CA GLU A 82 -16.17 -18.21 2.36
C GLU A 82 -17.17 -17.79 3.44
N THR A 83 -18.22 -17.11 3.04
CA THR A 83 -19.21 -16.53 3.96
C THR A 83 -20.65 -16.77 3.51
N THR A 84 -21.59 -16.51 4.41
CA THR A 84 -23.01 -16.43 4.06
C THR A 84 -23.26 -15.18 3.18
N LYS A 85 -24.31 -15.21 2.37
CA LYS A 85 -24.67 -14.09 1.47
C LYS A 85 -24.73 -12.72 2.18
N GLY A 86 -25.26 -12.65 3.41
CA GLY A 86 -25.33 -11.40 4.16
C GLY A 86 -23.96 -10.87 4.60
N LYS A 87 -23.06 -11.76 5.06
CA LYS A 87 -21.68 -11.36 5.42
C LYS A 87 -20.87 -10.97 4.19
N ASP A 88 -21.06 -11.66 3.07
CA ASP A 88 -20.42 -11.33 1.81
C ASP A 88 -20.84 -9.93 1.33
N LEU A 89 -22.14 -9.61 1.40
CA LEU A 89 -22.64 -8.27 1.07
C LEU A 89 -22.01 -7.19 1.98
N LEU A 90 -21.94 -7.44 3.28
CA LEU A 90 -21.34 -6.49 4.24
C LEU A 90 -19.86 -6.25 3.97
N LEU A 91 -19.07 -7.31 3.69
CA LEU A 91 -17.67 -7.19 3.35
C LEU A 91 -17.44 -6.41 2.05
N ASN A 92 -18.26 -6.68 1.02
CA ASN A 92 -18.18 -5.96 -0.24
C ASN A 92 -18.61 -4.49 -0.09
N ALA A 93 -19.63 -4.19 0.74
CA ALA A 93 -20.02 -2.81 1.05
C ALA A 93 -18.90 -2.06 1.79
N GLY A 94 -18.27 -2.70 2.79
CA GLY A 94 -17.12 -2.14 3.48
C GLY A 94 -15.93 -1.88 2.54
N LEU A 95 -15.64 -2.82 1.64
CA LEU A 95 -14.59 -2.68 0.62
C LEU A 95 -14.92 -1.55 -0.36
N PHE A 96 -16.18 -1.42 -0.79
CA PHE A 96 -16.63 -0.34 -1.66
C PHE A 96 -16.43 1.04 -1.02
N VAL A 97 -16.83 1.20 0.26
CA VAL A 97 -16.61 2.44 1.02
C VAL A 97 -15.10 2.71 1.17
N GLY A 98 -14.30 1.69 1.46
CA GLY A 98 -12.85 1.80 1.53
C GLY A 98 -12.22 2.26 0.21
N PHE A 99 -12.68 1.72 -0.92
CA PHE A 99 -12.24 2.17 -2.24
C PHE A 99 -12.69 3.60 -2.55
N CYS A 100 -13.92 3.99 -2.22
CA CYS A 100 -14.36 5.37 -2.37
C CYS A 100 -13.47 6.34 -1.59
N ALA A 101 -13.14 6.01 -0.34
CA ALA A 101 -12.26 6.82 0.48
C ALA A 101 -10.83 6.89 -0.09
N LEU A 102 -10.28 5.76 -0.57
CA LEU A 102 -8.96 5.70 -1.19
C LEU A 102 -8.91 6.49 -2.51
N LEU A 103 -9.90 6.32 -3.37
CA LEU A 103 -9.97 6.99 -4.68
C LEU A 103 -10.09 8.51 -4.56
N THR A 104 -10.78 9.02 -3.54
CA THR A 104 -10.93 10.46 -3.30
C THR A 104 -9.79 11.07 -2.48
N ASN A 105 -8.96 10.25 -1.84
CA ASN A 105 -7.92 10.72 -0.92
C ASN A 105 -6.89 11.65 -1.57
N GLY A 106 -6.55 11.44 -2.83
CA GLY A 106 -5.58 12.28 -3.56
C GLY A 106 -4.11 11.88 -3.39
N SER A 107 -3.80 10.75 -2.75
CA SER A 107 -2.41 10.27 -2.62
C SER A 107 -2.10 9.19 -3.66
N THR A 108 -1.23 9.50 -4.61
CA THR A 108 -0.79 8.58 -5.68
C THR A 108 -0.14 7.31 -5.13
N SER A 109 0.53 7.38 -3.96
CA SER A 109 1.13 6.19 -3.32
C SER A 109 0.11 5.13 -2.92
N GLY A 110 -1.14 5.54 -2.59
CA GLY A 110 -2.23 4.62 -2.31
C GLY A 110 -2.69 3.86 -3.55
N TYR A 111 -2.84 4.55 -4.68
CA TYR A 111 -3.16 3.91 -5.96
C TYR A 111 -2.09 2.89 -6.36
N PHE A 112 -0.82 3.26 -6.18
CA PHE A 112 0.29 2.36 -6.45
C PHE A 112 0.26 1.12 -5.54
N ALA A 113 0.02 1.30 -4.24
CA ALA A 113 -0.09 0.18 -3.29
C ALA A 113 -1.23 -0.78 -3.66
N ILE A 114 -2.41 -0.25 -3.98
CA ILE A 114 -3.56 -1.06 -4.39
C ILE A 114 -3.28 -1.79 -5.71
N ALA A 115 -2.67 -1.15 -6.69
CA ALA A 115 -2.31 -1.79 -7.96
C ALA A 115 -1.36 -2.99 -7.73
N VAL A 116 -0.33 -2.83 -6.89
CA VAL A 116 0.59 -3.93 -6.54
C VAL A 116 -0.14 -5.04 -5.80
N VAL A 117 -1.04 -4.72 -4.87
CA VAL A 117 -1.85 -5.71 -4.15
C VAL A 117 -2.77 -6.48 -5.11
N PHE A 118 -3.44 -5.82 -6.05
CA PHE A 118 -4.25 -6.50 -7.08
C PHE A 118 -3.41 -7.44 -7.94
N LEU A 119 -2.17 -7.06 -8.31
CA LEU A 119 -1.25 -7.93 -9.03
C LEU A 119 -0.84 -9.16 -8.19
N ILE A 120 -0.51 -8.97 -6.92
CA ILE A 120 -0.18 -10.08 -6.00
C ILE A 120 -1.36 -11.05 -5.92
N LEU A 121 -2.58 -10.55 -5.67
CA LEU A 121 -3.77 -11.37 -5.58
C LEU A 121 -4.11 -12.06 -6.90
N PHE A 122 -3.93 -11.40 -8.05
CA PHE A 122 -4.06 -12.03 -9.37
C PHE A 122 -3.12 -13.23 -9.52
N TRP A 123 -1.84 -13.06 -9.18
CA TRP A 123 -0.87 -14.13 -9.27
C TRP A 123 -1.16 -15.28 -8.31
N MET A 124 -1.71 -14.98 -7.14
CA MET A 124 -2.14 -15.97 -6.17
C MET A 124 -3.44 -16.67 -6.58
N SER A 125 -4.30 -16.03 -7.36
CA SER A 125 -5.57 -16.56 -7.87
C SER A 125 -5.41 -17.49 -9.07
N ALA A 126 -4.34 -17.33 -9.84
CA ALA A 126 -4.16 -18.01 -11.13
C ALA A 126 -4.35 -19.54 -11.11
N PRO A 127 -3.99 -20.28 -10.03
CA PRO A 127 -4.19 -21.72 -9.98
C PRO A 127 -5.61 -22.16 -9.56
N ASP A 128 -6.48 -21.25 -9.12
CA ASP A 128 -7.75 -21.59 -8.48
C ASP A 128 -8.89 -20.73 -9.04
N TRP A 129 -9.93 -21.41 -9.57
CA TRP A 129 -11.08 -20.74 -10.15
C TRP A 129 -11.90 -19.89 -9.14
N ASN A 130 -12.11 -20.41 -7.94
CA ASN A 130 -12.91 -19.69 -6.96
C ASN A 130 -12.24 -18.37 -6.57
N ARG A 131 -10.92 -18.41 -6.33
CA ARG A 131 -10.14 -17.20 -6.07
C ARG A 131 -10.07 -16.24 -7.25
N MET A 132 -10.00 -16.79 -8.46
CA MET A 132 -10.04 -15.98 -9.67
C MET A 132 -11.39 -15.26 -9.80
N LYS A 133 -12.50 -15.92 -9.49
CA LYS A 133 -13.83 -15.27 -9.43
C LYS A 133 -13.87 -14.13 -8.40
N ASP A 134 -13.34 -14.37 -7.19
CA ASP A 134 -13.34 -13.36 -6.14
C ASP A 134 -12.39 -12.20 -6.45
N TRP A 135 -11.29 -12.45 -7.14
CA TRP A 135 -10.44 -11.40 -7.69
C TRP A 135 -11.17 -10.52 -8.72
N TRP A 136 -11.91 -11.13 -9.64
CA TRP A 136 -12.76 -10.39 -10.59
C TRP A 136 -13.87 -9.61 -9.90
N LYS A 137 -14.51 -10.19 -8.89
CA LYS A 137 -15.51 -9.53 -8.06
C LYS A 137 -14.93 -8.28 -7.40
N ALA A 138 -13.77 -8.38 -6.76
CA ALA A 138 -13.08 -7.24 -6.15
C ALA A 138 -12.71 -6.17 -7.19
N THR A 139 -12.29 -6.57 -8.40
CA THR A 139 -12.02 -5.66 -9.51
C THR A 139 -13.28 -4.89 -9.93
N ILE A 140 -14.41 -5.57 -10.03
CA ILE A 140 -15.72 -4.95 -10.36
C ILE A 140 -16.14 -3.97 -9.24
N VAL A 141 -15.93 -4.32 -7.97
CA VAL A 141 -16.22 -3.42 -6.83
C VAL A 141 -15.35 -2.15 -6.91
N PHE A 142 -14.06 -2.29 -7.24
CA PHE A 142 -13.15 -1.15 -7.42
C PHE A 142 -13.60 -0.24 -8.58
N LEU A 143 -13.87 -0.81 -9.75
CA LEU A 143 -14.33 -0.04 -10.91
C LEU A 143 -15.71 0.57 -10.67
N GLY A 144 -16.59 -0.12 -9.95
CA GLY A 144 -17.89 0.40 -9.49
C GLY A 144 -17.72 1.63 -8.59
N ALA A 145 -16.74 1.62 -7.67
CA ALA A 145 -16.43 2.78 -6.84
C ALA A 145 -15.90 3.96 -7.68
N CYS A 146 -15.05 3.71 -8.68
CA CYS A 146 -14.60 4.74 -9.63
C CYS A 146 -15.78 5.41 -10.35
N ILE A 147 -16.67 4.59 -10.90
CA ILE A 147 -17.86 5.05 -11.64
C ILE A 147 -18.82 5.79 -10.72
N PHE A 148 -19.03 5.31 -9.50
CA PHE A 148 -19.88 5.99 -8.51
C PHE A 148 -19.36 7.40 -8.22
N ILE A 149 -18.06 7.56 -7.96
CA ILE A 149 -17.44 8.87 -7.73
C ILE A 149 -17.52 9.75 -8.99
N PHE A 150 -17.32 9.18 -10.18
CA PHE A 150 -17.50 9.91 -11.45
C PHE A 150 -18.90 10.54 -11.54
N PHE A 151 -19.96 9.78 -11.22
CA PHE A 151 -21.32 10.33 -11.22
C PHE A 151 -21.53 11.38 -10.15
N LEU A 152 -21.01 11.21 -8.93
CA LEU A 152 -21.06 12.25 -7.90
C LEU A 152 -20.42 13.56 -8.37
N ARG A 153 -19.30 13.48 -9.07
CA ARG A 153 -18.65 14.65 -9.66
C ARG A 153 -19.48 15.28 -10.79
N LYS A 154 -20.16 14.48 -11.59
CA LYS A 154 -21.05 14.98 -12.66
C LYS A 154 -22.27 15.71 -12.13
N ILE A 155 -22.79 15.35 -10.97
CA ILE A 155 -23.91 16.08 -10.31
C ILE A 155 -23.46 17.29 -9.50
N GLY A 156 -22.17 17.68 -9.59
CA GLY A 156 -21.65 18.92 -9.01
C GLY A 156 -20.81 18.76 -7.74
N LEU A 157 -20.67 17.55 -7.20
CA LEU A 157 -19.79 17.30 -6.05
C LEU A 157 -18.32 17.27 -6.51
N GLN A 158 -17.59 18.34 -6.26
CA GLN A 158 -16.18 18.45 -6.65
C GLN A 158 -15.26 17.96 -5.53
N ILE A 159 -14.22 17.23 -5.91
CA ILE A 159 -13.14 16.85 -4.99
C ILE A 159 -12.22 18.05 -4.80
N ASN A 160 -12.03 18.48 -3.54
CA ASN A 160 -11.26 19.70 -3.21
C ASN A 160 -9.81 19.70 -3.73
N TYR A 161 -9.21 18.50 -3.79
CA TYR A 161 -7.86 18.32 -4.31
C TYR A 161 -7.79 16.99 -5.05
N ALA A 162 -7.41 17.02 -6.32
CA ALA A 162 -7.30 15.83 -7.14
C ALA A 162 -5.96 15.79 -7.86
N GLU A 163 -5.14 14.78 -7.56
CA GLU A 163 -3.95 14.47 -8.34
C GLU A 163 -4.32 13.76 -9.65
N THR A 164 -3.37 13.66 -10.57
CA THR A 164 -3.57 13.04 -11.90
C THR A 164 -4.22 11.66 -11.83
N ALA A 165 -3.84 10.83 -10.86
CA ALA A 165 -4.44 9.50 -10.68
C ALA A 165 -5.93 9.59 -10.28
N VAL A 166 -6.31 10.55 -9.42
CA VAL A 166 -7.72 10.80 -9.04
C VAL A 166 -8.51 11.22 -10.26
N GLU A 167 -8.01 12.16 -11.07
CA GLU A 167 -8.64 12.60 -12.29
C GLU A 167 -8.82 11.47 -13.30
N LEU A 168 -7.80 10.63 -13.46
CA LEU A 168 -7.83 9.49 -14.38
C LEU A 168 -8.92 8.48 -14.01
N PHE A 169 -9.05 8.15 -12.72
CA PHE A 169 -9.98 7.11 -12.26
C PHE A 169 -11.36 7.62 -11.85
N THR A 170 -11.53 8.91 -11.59
CA THR A 170 -12.81 9.46 -11.12
C THR A 170 -13.32 10.64 -11.91
N GLY A 171 -12.50 11.22 -12.80
CA GLY A 171 -12.83 12.38 -13.63
C GLY A 171 -12.96 12.05 -15.11
N SER A 172 -12.49 10.89 -15.55
CA SER A 172 -12.51 10.45 -16.94
C SER A 172 -13.44 9.26 -17.18
N GLU A 173 -13.64 8.91 -18.45
CA GLU A 173 -14.44 7.77 -18.87
C GLU A 173 -13.65 6.42 -18.83
N LEU A 174 -12.38 6.46 -18.44
CA LEU A 174 -11.52 5.28 -18.36
C LEU A 174 -12.12 4.12 -17.55
N PRO A 175 -12.74 4.33 -16.36
CA PRO A 175 -13.33 3.23 -15.58
C PRO A 175 -14.45 2.48 -16.32
N PHE A 176 -15.22 3.15 -17.18
CA PHE A 176 -16.26 2.50 -17.97
C PHE A 176 -15.66 1.58 -19.04
N LEU A 177 -14.61 2.05 -19.72
CA LEU A 177 -13.87 1.23 -20.67
C LEU A 177 -13.25 0.01 -19.97
N LEU A 178 -12.58 0.24 -18.84
CA LEU A 178 -11.97 -0.84 -18.04
C LEU A 178 -13.00 -1.83 -17.53
N LEU A 179 -14.19 -1.37 -17.09
CA LEU A 179 -15.27 -2.25 -16.65
C LEU A 179 -15.83 -3.07 -17.82
N GLY A 180 -16.00 -2.48 -19.01
CA GLY A 180 -16.42 -3.18 -20.20
C GLY A 180 -15.42 -4.27 -20.60
N VAL A 181 -14.12 -3.95 -20.63
CA VAL A 181 -13.05 -4.91 -20.93
C VAL A 181 -12.98 -6.01 -19.86
N ALA A 182 -12.95 -5.63 -18.58
CA ALA A 182 -12.90 -6.57 -17.46
C ALA A 182 -14.13 -7.49 -17.44
N GLY A 183 -15.32 -6.92 -17.63
CA GLY A 183 -16.58 -7.69 -17.72
C GLY A 183 -16.60 -8.67 -18.88
N SER A 184 -16.11 -8.26 -20.05
CA SER A 184 -16.02 -9.13 -21.24
C SER A 184 -15.04 -10.29 -21.01
N ILE A 185 -13.87 -10.02 -20.44
CA ILE A 185 -12.88 -11.06 -20.12
C ILE A 185 -13.46 -12.02 -19.08
N TYR A 186 -14.09 -11.49 -18.03
CA TYR A 186 -14.69 -12.33 -16.98
C TYR A 186 -15.83 -13.17 -17.51
N ALA A 187 -16.74 -12.61 -18.30
CA ALA A 187 -17.83 -13.36 -18.95
C ALA A 187 -17.29 -14.45 -19.90
N GLY A 188 -16.29 -14.13 -20.71
CA GLY A 188 -15.62 -15.10 -21.57
C GLY A 188 -14.98 -16.24 -20.78
N LEU A 189 -14.32 -15.93 -19.66
CA LEU A 189 -13.71 -16.91 -18.78
C LEU A 189 -14.77 -17.79 -18.06
N LEU A 190 -15.91 -17.20 -17.67
CA LEU A 190 -17.05 -17.93 -17.11
C LEU A 190 -17.62 -18.95 -18.11
N LEU A 191 -17.90 -18.51 -19.34
CA LEU A 191 -18.43 -19.37 -20.40
C LEU A 191 -17.45 -20.50 -20.73
N TRP A 192 -16.17 -20.15 -20.92
CA TRP A 192 -15.13 -21.14 -21.16
C TRP A 192 -15.04 -22.19 -20.05
N THR A 193 -15.03 -21.73 -18.78
CA THR A 193 -14.91 -22.62 -17.62
C THR A 193 -16.12 -23.55 -17.49
N ARG A 194 -17.32 -23.05 -17.84
CA ARG A 194 -18.55 -23.85 -17.84
C ARG A 194 -18.51 -24.98 -18.87
N GLU A 195 -17.94 -24.74 -20.05
CA GLU A 195 -17.91 -25.69 -21.15
C GLU A 195 -16.71 -26.64 -21.12
N LYS A 196 -15.54 -26.11 -20.77
CA LYS A 196 -14.25 -26.81 -20.91
C LYS A 196 -13.45 -26.97 -19.62
N GLY A 197 -14.00 -26.50 -18.51
CA GLY A 197 -13.30 -26.43 -17.23
C GLY A 197 -12.34 -25.22 -17.16
N TYR A 198 -11.86 -24.94 -15.95
CA TYR A 198 -10.97 -23.81 -15.72
C TYR A 198 -9.61 -24.00 -16.41
N PRO A 199 -9.15 -23.05 -17.24
CA PRO A 199 -7.89 -23.16 -17.97
C PRO A 199 -6.66 -22.87 -17.08
N GLU A 200 -6.48 -23.66 -16.01
CA GLU A 200 -5.46 -23.45 -14.98
C GLU A 200 -4.06 -23.24 -15.54
N GLN A 201 -3.62 -24.11 -16.47
CA GLN A 201 -2.27 -23.99 -17.06
C GLN A 201 -2.09 -22.67 -17.83
N GLY A 202 -3.13 -22.25 -18.57
CA GLY A 202 -3.15 -20.96 -19.27
C GLY A 202 -3.04 -19.80 -18.31
N MET A 203 -3.82 -19.82 -17.23
CA MET A 203 -3.79 -18.78 -16.20
C MET A 203 -2.47 -18.74 -15.42
N ARG A 204 -1.87 -19.89 -15.12
CA ARG A 204 -0.50 -19.95 -14.54
C ARG A 204 0.55 -19.34 -15.47
N LYS A 205 0.45 -19.60 -16.79
CA LYS A 205 1.31 -18.97 -17.80
C LYS A 205 1.06 -17.46 -17.87
N ALA A 206 -0.19 -17.02 -17.90
CA ALA A 206 -0.54 -15.59 -17.88
C ALA A 206 0.04 -14.89 -16.65
N ALA A 207 -0.12 -15.47 -15.47
CA ALA A 207 0.48 -14.95 -14.23
C ALA A 207 2.03 -14.95 -14.26
N LYS A 208 2.66 -15.92 -14.89
CA LYS A 208 4.12 -15.96 -15.06
C LYS A 208 4.59 -14.85 -16.01
N TYR A 209 3.97 -14.71 -17.16
CA TYR A 209 4.37 -13.70 -18.15
C TYR A 209 4.05 -12.28 -17.66
N SER A 210 2.92 -12.06 -16.97
CA SER A 210 2.61 -10.75 -16.38
C SER A 210 3.66 -10.33 -15.34
N ARG A 211 4.25 -11.26 -14.58
CA ARG A 211 5.40 -10.93 -13.68
C ARG A 211 6.60 -10.44 -14.48
N TYR A 212 6.95 -11.10 -15.57
CA TYR A 212 8.05 -10.64 -16.42
C TYR A 212 7.76 -9.29 -17.08
N LEU A 213 6.50 -9.06 -17.52
CA LEU A 213 6.08 -7.76 -18.05
C LEU A 213 6.16 -6.65 -17.01
N VAL A 214 5.75 -6.90 -15.76
CA VAL A 214 5.85 -5.93 -14.66
C VAL A 214 7.32 -5.61 -14.35
N VAL A 215 8.16 -6.63 -14.19
CA VAL A 215 9.61 -6.42 -13.92
C VAL A 215 10.27 -5.73 -15.11
N GLY A 216 10.01 -6.17 -16.33
CA GLY A 216 10.54 -5.56 -17.55
C GLY A 216 10.08 -4.11 -17.71
N GLY A 217 8.81 -3.82 -17.40
CA GLY A 217 8.26 -2.46 -17.40
C GLY A 217 8.93 -1.54 -16.39
N ILE A 218 9.17 -2.03 -15.17
CA ILE A 218 9.89 -1.26 -14.14
C ILE A 218 11.31 -0.96 -14.60
N VAL A 219 12.04 -1.96 -15.13
CA VAL A 219 13.41 -1.79 -15.65
C VAL A 219 13.43 -0.81 -16.82
N LEU A 220 12.47 -0.93 -17.75
CA LEU A 220 12.35 -0.03 -18.88
C LEU A 220 12.11 1.43 -18.43
N ILE A 221 11.13 1.65 -17.55
CA ILE A 221 10.83 2.99 -17.02
C ILE A 221 12.03 3.57 -16.27
N ALA A 222 12.67 2.79 -15.41
CA ALA A 222 13.88 3.23 -14.71
C ALA A 222 15.01 3.59 -15.68
N GLY A 223 15.22 2.77 -16.72
CA GLY A 223 16.18 3.05 -17.79
C GLY A 223 15.85 4.34 -18.55
N MET A 224 14.58 4.55 -18.91
CA MET A 224 14.12 5.78 -19.58
C MET A 224 14.38 7.02 -18.71
N ILE A 225 14.04 6.97 -17.42
CA ILE A 225 14.31 8.06 -16.47
C ILE A 225 15.82 8.32 -16.40
N LEU A 226 16.64 7.28 -16.25
CA LEU A 226 18.09 7.41 -16.16
C LEU A 226 18.67 8.05 -17.44
N ILE A 227 18.33 7.50 -18.60
CA ILE A 227 18.83 7.99 -19.91
C ILE A 227 18.45 9.46 -20.13
N ASN A 228 17.17 9.81 -19.90
CA ASN A 228 16.70 11.18 -20.13
C ASN A 228 17.23 12.18 -19.07
N THR A 229 17.54 11.69 -17.86
CA THR A 229 18.17 12.52 -16.83
C THR A 229 19.63 12.83 -17.16
N VAL A 230 20.40 11.81 -17.62
CA VAL A 230 21.81 11.97 -17.99
C VAL A 230 21.96 12.76 -19.30
N LYS A 231 21.07 12.52 -20.28
CA LYS A 231 21.07 13.20 -21.57
C LYS A 231 19.66 13.71 -21.89
N PRO A 232 19.30 14.93 -21.44
CA PRO A 232 18.00 15.52 -21.69
C PRO A 232 17.62 15.52 -23.17
N GLY A 233 16.38 15.18 -23.47
CA GLY A 233 15.88 15.09 -24.86
C GLY A 233 16.09 13.73 -25.53
N SER A 234 16.78 12.78 -24.90
CA SER A 234 17.07 11.45 -25.48
C SER A 234 15.82 10.62 -25.81
N LEU A 235 14.70 10.89 -25.13
CA LEU A 235 13.44 10.19 -25.36
C LEU A 235 12.54 10.90 -26.40
N GLY A 236 13.05 11.91 -27.12
CA GLY A 236 12.27 12.64 -28.12
C GLY A 236 11.00 13.27 -27.49
N PRO A 237 9.79 13.02 -28.07
CA PRO A 237 8.54 13.60 -27.56
C PRO A 237 8.22 13.24 -26.09
N LEU A 238 8.72 12.12 -25.58
CA LEU A 238 8.51 11.71 -24.19
C LEU A 238 9.33 12.54 -23.20
N SER A 239 10.41 13.17 -23.66
CA SER A 239 11.26 14.04 -22.80
C SER A 239 10.53 15.27 -22.24
N LYS A 240 9.42 15.69 -22.85
CA LYS A 240 8.58 16.79 -22.37
C LYS A 240 7.83 16.47 -21.07
N TYR A 241 7.66 15.19 -20.75
CA TYR A 241 6.99 14.77 -19.52
C TYR A 241 8.00 14.72 -18.37
N SER A 242 7.79 15.55 -17.34
CA SER A 242 8.66 15.65 -16.15
C SER A 242 8.86 14.33 -15.43
N PHE A 243 7.95 13.36 -15.58
CA PHE A 243 8.06 12.03 -15.04
C PHE A 243 9.32 11.29 -15.52
N PHE A 244 9.74 11.49 -16.77
CA PHE A 244 10.90 10.82 -17.35
C PHE A 244 12.24 11.52 -17.10
N THR A 245 12.26 12.61 -16.31
CA THR A 245 13.50 13.32 -15.95
C THR A 245 13.59 13.42 -14.44
N PHE A 246 14.55 12.75 -13.83
CA PHE A 246 14.77 12.89 -12.40
C PHE A 246 15.36 14.26 -12.09
N SER A 247 14.52 15.14 -11.56
CA SER A 247 14.84 16.51 -11.16
C SER A 247 14.45 16.76 -9.71
N GLU A 248 14.77 17.91 -9.15
CA GLU A 248 14.35 18.28 -7.80
C GLU A 248 12.82 18.32 -7.64
N GLU A 249 12.10 18.67 -8.69
CA GLU A 249 10.62 18.70 -8.70
C GLU A 249 9.98 17.31 -8.95
N TRP A 250 10.76 16.29 -9.28
CA TRP A 250 10.27 14.95 -9.57
C TRP A 250 9.43 14.39 -8.41
N GLY A 251 8.26 13.82 -8.75
CA GLY A 251 7.40 13.17 -7.77
C GLY A 251 6.90 14.12 -6.67
N SER A 252 6.49 15.34 -7.03
CA SER A 252 6.05 16.37 -6.08
C SER A 252 7.16 16.72 -5.07
N ARG A 253 8.34 17.06 -5.59
CA ARG A 253 9.57 17.45 -4.86
C ARG A 253 10.26 16.30 -4.11
N ARG A 254 9.85 15.04 -4.35
CA ARG A 254 10.60 13.89 -3.79
C ARG A 254 12.02 13.80 -4.34
N GLY A 255 12.25 14.22 -5.58
CA GLY A 255 13.60 14.31 -6.15
C GLY A 255 14.56 15.12 -5.30
N ALA A 256 14.13 16.28 -4.80
CA ALA A 256 14.94 17.11 -3.90
C ALA A 256 15.21 16.42 -2.56
N THR A 257 14.17 15.78 -1.94
CA THR A 257 14.34 15.07 -0.67
C THR A 257 15.25 13.87 -0.80
N TRP A 258 15.16 13.12 -1.91
CA TRP A 258 16.01 11.97 -2.18
C TRP A 258 17.46 12.39 -2.43
N LYS A 259 17.66 13.51 -3.13
CA LYS A 259 19.00 14.09 -3.35
C LYS A 259 19.64 14.48 -2.03
N ALA A 260 18.91 15.21 -1.17
CA ALA A 260 19.40 15.60 0.16
C ALA A 260 19.73 14.36 1.02
N GLY A 261 18.81 13.37 1.05
CA GLY A 261 19.05 12.12 1.77
C GLY A 261 20.27 11.34 1.26
N TRP A 262 20.45 11.29 -0.06
CA TRP A 262 21.61 10.64 -0.66
C TRP A 262 22.94 11.39 -0.36
N MET A 263 22.92 12.74 -0.40
CA MET A 263 24.06 13.55 0.02
C MET A 263 24.42 13.27 1.48
N ALA A 264 23.41 13.31 2.37
CA ALA A 264 23.59 13.01 3.79
C ALA A 264 24.18 11.61 4.01
N TRP A 265 23.70 10.58 3.30
CA TRP A 265 24.22 9.22 3.41
C TRP A 265 25.68 9.09 2.91
N LYS A 266 26.03 9.76 1.82
CA LYS A 266 27.39 9.75 1.29
C LYS A 266 28.42 10.29 2.29
N GLU A 267 28.05 11.34 3.02
CA GLU A 267 28.92 12.00 4.02
C GLU A 267 29.15 11.16 5.27
N GLN A 268 28.24 10.23 5.57
CA GLN A 268 28.37 9.39 6.76
C GLN A 268 29.67 8.57 6.75
N GLY A 269 30.34 8.55 7.88
CA GLY A 269 31.44 7.60 8.13
C GLY A 269 30.94 6.16 8.13
N LEU A 270 31.85 5.19 7.99
CA LEU A 270 31.55 3.76 7.84
C LEU A 270 30.57 3.24 8.90
N TRP A 271 30.78 3.58 10.16
CA TRP A 271 29.91 3.14 11.25
C TRP A 271 28.49 3.70 11.13
N LYS A 272 28.33 4.99 10.81
CA LYS A 272 27.01 5.59 10.57
C LYS A 272 26.32 4.98 9.34
N LYS A 273 27.05 4.57 8.32
CA LYS A 273 26.50 3.82 7.17
C LYS A 273 25.99 2.43 7.56
N LEU A 274 26.65 1.75 8.50
CA LEU A 274 26.27 0.41 8.94
C LEU A 274 25.07 0.44 9.90
N ILE A 275 25.08 1.30 10.92
CA ILE A 275 24.09 1.31 12.01
C ILE A 275 23.18 2.55 12.01
N GLY A 276 23.43 3.52 11.12
CA GLY A 276 22.69 4.78 11.02
C GLY A 276 23.13 5.85 12.00
N VAL A 277 22.41 6.98 11.95
CA VAL A 277 22.64 8.13 12.84
C VAL A 277 21.76 8.09 14.11
N GLY A 278 20.86 7.14 14.18
CA GLY A 278 19.87 6.96 15.26
C GLY A 278 18.44 7.08 14.75
N PRO A 279 17.47 6.42 15.43
CA PRO A 279 16.06 6.50 15.08
C PRO A 279 15.59 7.96 15.07
N ASP A 280 14.93 8.35 13.96
CA ASP A 280 14.40 9.70 13.72
C ASP A 280 15.44 10.85 13.81
N CYS A 281 16.73 10.53 13.66
CA CYS A 281 17.83 11.50 13.79
C CYS A 281 18.28 12.11 12.43
N MET A 282 17.65 11.77 11.30
CA MET A 282 18.01 12.30 9.98
C MET A 282 18.07 13.84 9.96
N SER A 283 17.05 14.50 10.52
CA SER A 283 16.99 15.97 10.57
C SER A 283 18.11 16.54 11.43
N ALA A 284 18.31 16.00 12.63
CA ALA A 284 19.39 16.44 13.51
C ALA A 284 20.75 16.30 12.82
N TYR A 285 21.01 15.14 12.19
CA TYR A 285 22.25 14.90 11.47
C TYR A 285 22.48 15.91 10.32
N ILE A 286 21.46 16.18 9.49
CA ILE A 286 21.58 17.13 8.37
C ILE A 286 21.94 18.53 8.87
N TYR A 287 21.27 19.03 9.92
CA TYR A 287 21.42 20.43 10.35
C TYR A 287 22.48 20.67 11.41
N GLN A 288 23.00 19.64 12.06
CA GLN A 288 24.07 19.74 13.08
C GLN A 288 25.41 19.23 12.57
N ASP A 289 25.41 18.06 11.93
CA ASP A 289 26.63 17.35 11.49
C ASP A 289 26.86 17.47 9.95
N GLY A 290 25.87 17.95 9.19
CA GLY A 290 25.97 18.05 7.73
C GLY A 290 27.09 19.00 7.28
N ASN A 291 27.76 18.65 6.18
CA ASN A 291 28.80 19.51 5.62
C ASN A 291 28.19 20.78 5.01
N LYS A 292 29.06 21.73 4.64
CA LYS A 292 28.64 23.02 4.08
C LYS A 292 27.83 22.88 2.78
N GLU A 293 28.14 21.88 1.95
CA GLU A 293 27.45 21.65 0.68
C GLU A 293 26.00 21.17 0.94
N LEU A 294 25.81 20.19 1.82
CA LEU A 294 24.50 19.67 2.23
C LEU A 294 23.66 20.78 2.89
N LEU A 295 24.25 21.50 3.84
CA LEU A 295 23.56 22.62 4.52
C LEU A 295 23.15 23.71 3.55
N SER A 296 24.02 24.11 2.61
CA SER A 296 23.70 25.08 1.56
C SER A 296 22.56 24.58 0.67
N TYR A 297 22.59 23.31 0.29
CA TYR A 297 21.55 22.71 -0.52
C TYR A 297 20.19 22.72 0.18
N VAL A 298 20.12 22.18 1.39
CA VAL A 298 18.84 22.10 2.13
C VAL A 298 18.28 23.45 2.50
N SER A 299 19.13 24.43 2.84
CA SER A 299 18.71 25.80 3.14
C SER A 299 18.16 26.54 1.90
N LYS A 300 18.70 26.25 0.73
CA LYS A 300 18.20 26.79 -0.54
C LYS A 300 16.83 26.20 -0.92
N VAL A 301 16.66 24.88 -0.75
CA VAL A 301 15.44 24.17 -1.16
C VAL A 301 14.30 24.36 -0.14
N TRP A 302 14.63 24.43 1.15
CA TRP A 302 13.67 24.60 2.25
C TRP A 302 14.05 25.78 3.15
N PRO A 303 13.93 27.05 2.68
CA PRO A 303 14.41 28.22 3.43
C PRO A 303 13.68 28.42 4.77
N ASN A 304 12.41 28.02 4.85
CA ASN A 304 11.54 28.26 6.03
C ASN A 304 11.08 26.95 6.72
N GLN A 305 11.64 25.81 6.31
CA GLN A 305 11.21 24.51 6.83
C GLN A 305 12.43 23.61 7.06
N ARG A 306 12.32 22.68 7.99
CA ARG A 306 13.33 21.64 8.17
C ARG A 306 12.93 20.37 7.44
N LEU A 307 13.88 19.76 6.73
CA LEU A 307 13.71 18.43 6.17
C LEU A 307 13.80 17.42 7.30
N THR A 308 12.69 16.72 7.57
CA THR A 308 12.59 15.74 8.67
C THR A 308 12.77 14.30 8.21
N ASN A 309 12.48 14.00 6.94
CA ASN A 309 12.56 12.65 6.36
C ASN A 309 12.75 12.73 4.85
N ALA A 310 13.07 11.61 4.22
CA ALA A 310 13.33 11.55 2.77
C ALA A 310 12.07 11.32 1.91
N HIS A 311 10.86 11.29 2.47
CA HIS A 311 9.64 10.88 1.77
C HIS A 311 9.78 9.55 0.99
N CYS A 312 10.64 8.68 1.51
CA CYS A 312 10.89 7.30 1.09
C CYS A 312 11.37 6.56 2.33
N GLU A 313 10.60 5.59 2.81
CA GLU A 313 10.95 4.86 4.04
C GLU A 313 12.28 4.15 3.93
N ALA A 314 12.56 3.53 2.78
CA ALA A 314 13.84 2.84 2.57
C ALA A 314 15.05 3.77 2.74
N LEU A 315 14.99 4.98 2.17
CA LEU A 315 16.08 5.97 2.29
C LEU A 315 16.14 6.56 3.71
N THR A 316 14.99 6.82 4.32
CA THR A 316 14.92 7.31 5.71
C THR A 316 15.49 6.29 6.70
N LEU A 317 15.17 5.00 6.52
CA LEU A 317 15.73 3.92 7.33
C LEU A 317 17.23 3.78 7.11
N LEU A 318 17.68 3.88 5.84
CA LEU A 318 19.10 3.81 5.51
C LEU A 318 19.92 4.88 6.23
N LEU A 319 19.38 6.10 6.37
CA LEU A 319 20.01 7.18 7.11
C LEU A 319 19.95 6.95 8.63
N ASN A 320 18.76 6.63 9.14
CA ASN A 320 18.51 6.56 10.58
C ASN A 320 19.04 5.29 11.23
N GLN A 321 19.00 4.14 10.53
CA GLN A 321 19.29 2.81 11.07
C GLN A 321 20.39 2.07 10.28
N GLY A 322 20.92 2.70 9.25
CA GLY A 322 22.00 2.17 8.42
C GLY A 322 21.59 0.95 7.57
N ILE A 323 22.56 0.34 6.95
CA ILE A 323 22.39 -0.84 6.09
C ILE A 323 21.82 -2.01 6.90
N LEU A 324 22.26 -2.20 8.14
CA LEU A 324 21.80 -3.32 8.98
C LEU A 324 20.32 -3.18 9.34
N GLY A 325 19.89 -2.02 9.85
CA GLY A 325 18.50 -1.81 10.22
C GLY A 325 17.56 -1.83 9.01
N SER A 326 17.96 -1.21 7.89
CA SER A 326 17.21 -1.26 6.63
C SER A 326 17.09 -2.66 6.08
N GLY A 327 18.17 -3.44 6.13
CA GLY A 327 18.20 -4.84 5.71
C GLY A 327 17.29 -5.72 6.57
N CYS A 328 17.30 -5.54 7.88
CA CYS A 328 16.37 -6.24 8.79
C CYS A 328 14.91 -5.90 8.48
N PHE A 329 14.58 -4.60 8.28
CA PHE A 329 13.23 -4.19 7.94
C PHE A 329 12.78 -4.78 6.58
N ALA A 330 13.61 -4.67 5.55
CA ALA A 330 13.34 -5.31 4.27
C ALA A 330 13.16 -6.82 4.40
N GLY A 331 13.98 -7.49 5.22
CA GLY A 331 13.86 -8.91 5.53
C GLY A 331 12.51 -9.27 6.16
N ILE A 332 11.99 -8.46 7.08
CA ILE A 332 10.66 -8.65 7.69
C ILE A 332 9.58 -8.59 6.61
N ILE A 333 9.62 -7.60 5.73
CA ILE A 333 8.62 -7.43 4.66
C ILE A 333 8.69 -8.59 3.64
N LEU A 334 9.89 -8.95 3.20
CA LEU A 334 10.10 -10.07 2.27
C LEU A 334 9.69 -11.42 2.90
N TYR A 335 9.98 -11.63 4.18
CA TYR A 335 9.53 -12.81 4.92
C TYR A 335 8.01 -12.85 5.01
N THR A 336 7.36 -11.71 5.30
CA THR A 336 5.89 -11.61 5.36
C THR A 336 5.27 -11.94 4.00
N LEU A 337 5.81 -11.42 2.91
CA LEU A 337 5.35 -11.74 1.55
C LEU A 337 5.56 -13.21 1.20
N LYS A 338 6.71 -13.77 1.55
CA LYS A 338 7.00 -15.20 1.38
C LYS A 338 5.98 -16.06 2.13
N LYS A 339 5.68 -15.73 3.40
CA LYS A 339 4.72 -16.48 4.21
C LYS A 339 3.29 -16.36 3.69
N LEU A 340 2.88 -15.18 3.24
CA LEU A 340 1.60 -14.99 2.56
C LEU A 340 1.48 -15.90 1.33
N TRP A 341 2.56 -16.01 0.54
CA TRP A 341 2.61 -16.87 -0.65
C TRP A 341 2.59 -18.36 -0.31
N GLU A 342 3.30 -18.79 0.73
CA GLU A 342 3.33 -20.18 1.19
C GLU A 342 1.96 -20.61 1.73
N GLU A 343 1.30 -19.78 2.54
CA GLU A 343 -0.05 -20.04 3.07
C GLU A 343 -1.10 -20.17 1.97
N ASN A 344 -0.94 -19.41 0.89
CA ASN A 344 -1.84 -19.53 -0.24
C ASN A 344 -1.87 -20.92 -0.87
N LYS A 345 -0.84 -21.72 -0.69
CA LYS A 345 -0.72 -23.10 -1.21
C LYS A 345 -1.26 -24.16 -0.26
N ARG A 346 -1.57 -23.81 1.01
CA ARG A 346 -2.06 -24.76 2.01
C ARG A 346 -3.56 -24.99 1.85
N GLU A 347 -4.02 -26.18 2.20
CA GLU A 347 -5.45 -26.53 2.24
C GLU A 347 -6.17 -25.79 3.38
N THR A 348 -5.58 -25.83 4.59
CA THR A 348 -6.09 -25.09 5.74
C THR A 348 -5.40 -23.73 5.85
N LYS A 349 -6.18 -22.65 5.85
CA LYS A 349 -5.67 -21.26 5.86
C LYS A 349 -6.26 -20.49 7.02
N ASP A 350 -5.42 -19.76 7.72
CA ASP A 350 -5.91 -18.72 8.61
C ASP A 350 -6.09 -17.41 7.82
N VAL A 351 -7.33 -17.20 7.38
CA VAL A 351 -7.71 -16.06 6.53
C VAL A 351 -7.40 -14.74 7.20
N LEU A 352 -7.51 -14.64 8.52
CA LEU A 352 -7.29 -13.41 9.26
C LEU A 352 -5.80 -13.04 9.34
N THR A 353 -4.92 -14.02 9.59
CA THR A 353 -3.47 -13.79 9.55
C THR A 353 -3.00 -13.45 8.13
N GLY A 354 -3.62 -14.03 7.10
CA GLY A 354 -3.38 -13.67 5.71
C GLY A 354 -3.75 -12.22 5.39
N ALA A 355 -4.91 -11.76 5.89
CA ALA A 355 -5.32 -10.36 5.75
C ALA A 355 -4.33 -9.38 6.40
N CYS A 356 -3.83 -9.70 7.60
CA CYS A 356 -2.80 -8.92 8.27
C CYS A 356 -1.48 -8.89 7.47
N LYS A 357 -1.04 -10.03 6.90
CA LYS A 357 0.17 -10.10 6.07
C LYS A 357 0.05 -9.23 4.82
N LEU A 358 -1.10 -9.27 4.14
CA LEU A 358 -1.33 -8.44 2.96
C LEU A 358 -1.33 -6.96 3.32
N ALA A 359 -1.92 -6.57 4.44
CA ALA A 359 -1.92 -5.19 4.93
C ALA A 359 -0.50 -4.67 5.22
N VAL A 360 0.36 -5.50 5.84
CA VAL A 360 1.78 -5.17 6.08
C VAL A 360 2.53 -4.97 4.77
N VAL A 361 2.29 -5.83 3.77
CA VAL A 361 2.88 -5.68 2.43
C VAL A 361 2.39 -4.39 1.75
N ALA A 362 1.09 -4.09 1.83
CA ALA A 362 0.51 -2.87 1.27
C ALA A 362 1.08 -1.59 1.91
N TYR A 363 1.25 -1.58 3.24
CA TYR A 363 1.94 -0.50 3.95
C TYR A 363 3.36 -0.29 3.42
N ALA A 364 4.14 -1.36 3.26
CA ALA A 364 5.51 -1.27 2.78
C ALA A 364 5.58 -0.71 1.34
N VAL A 365 4.65 -1.12 0.47
CA VAL A 365 4.56 -0.59 -0.90
C VAL A 365 4.18 0.89 -0.91
N HIS A 366 3.20 1.31 -0.08
CA HIS A 366 2.84 2.71 0.08
C HIS A 366 4.04 3.55 0.53
N ASN A 367 4.83 3.04 1.47
CA ASN A 367 5.94 3.76 2.07
C ASN A 367 7.22 3.79 1.22
N LEU A 368 7.23 3.20 0.03
CA LEU A 368 8.26 3.50 -0.97
C LEU A 368 8.22 4.99 -1.39
N PHE A 369 7.05 5.63 -1.27
CA PHE A 369 6.83 7.05 -1.57
C PHE A 369 6.31 7.84 -0.36
N SER A 370 6.43 7.30 0.84
CA SER A 370 6.06 7.89 2.12
C SER A 370 7.10 7.49 3.17
N PHE A 371 6.79 7.64 4.44
CA PHE A 371 7.71 7.35 5.55
C PHE A 371 6.93 6.94 6.80
N GLN A 372 7.62 6.44 7.82
CA GLN A 372 7.05 6.04 9.10
C GLN A 372 6.33 7.21 9.78
N GLN A 373 5.14 6.92 10.31
CA GLN A 373 4.24 7.90 10.92
C GLN A 373 3.70 7.35 12.24
N VAL A 374 3.52 8.22 13.21
CA VAL A 374 2.96 7.85 14.51
C VAL A 374 1.53 7.30 14.43
N LEU A 375 0.78 7.62 13.37
CA LEU A 375 -0.59 7.19 13.18
C LEU A 375 -0.70 5.79 12.55
N ASN A 376 0.19 5.44 11.64
CA ASN A 376 0.06 4.23 10.82
C ASN A 376 1.12 3.16 11.13
N THR A 377 2.35 3.54 11.48
CA THR A 377 3.41 2.59 11.76
C THR A 377 3.13 1.69 12.99
N PRO A 378 2.57 2.18 14.11
CA PRO A 378 2.16 1.30 15.21
C PRO A 378 1.13 0.25 14.78
N LEU A 379 0.16 0.64 13.94
CA LEU A 379 -0.82 -0.30 13.39
C LEU A 379 -0.15 -1.39 12.55
N MET A 380 0.83 -1.04 11.71
CA MET A 380 1.59 -2.02 10.93
C MET A 380 2.27 -3.06 11.83
N PHE A 381 2.90 -2.63 12.95
CA PHE A 381 3.55 -3.56 13.87
C PHE A 381 2.55 -4.40 14.68
N ILE A 382 1.37 -3.86 15.00
CA ILE A 382 0.26 -4.61 15.57
C ILE A 382 -0.20 -5.71 14.60
N LEU A 383 -0.47 -5.34 13.34
CA LEU A 383 -0.88 -6.29 12.30
C LEU A 383 0.21 -7.33 12.02
N LEU A 384 1.48 -6.94 12.07
CA LEU A 384 2.61 -7.87 11.94
C LEU A 384 2.63 -8.88 13.10
N GLY A 385 2.36 -8.45 14.34
CA GLY A 385 2.20 -9.33 15.50
C GLY A 385 1.04 -10.30 15.34
N MET A 386 -0.11 -9.83 14.87
CA MET A 386 -1.29 -10.65 14.55
C MET A 386 -1.04 -11.62 13.38
N ALA A 387 -0.21 -11.24 12.41
CA ALA A 387 0.15 -12.06 11.26
C ALA A 387 1.01 -13.28 11.64
N PHE A 388 1.72 -13.22 12.76
CA PHE A 388 2.65 -14.25 13.24
C PHE A 388 2.44 -14.58 14.72
N PRO A 389 1.27 -15.17 15.10
CA PRO A 389 1.00 -15.53 16.49
C PRO A 389 1.96 -16.62 16.96
N SER A 390 2.63 -16.38 18.08
CA SER A 390 3.70 -17.27 18.61
C SER A 390 3.20 -18.60 19.17
N CYS A 391 1.88 -18.82 19.27
CA CYS A 391 1.29 -19.85 20.12
C CYS A 391 0.40 -20.88 19.43
N THR A 392 0.55 -21.08 18.11
CA THR A 392 -0.24 -22.10 17.39
C THR A 392 0.37 -23.51 17.43
N ARG A 393 1.58 -23.70 17.99
CA ARG A 393 2.28 -25.01 17.96
C ARG A 393 2.17 -25.85 19.24
N GLU A 394 1.89 -25.28 20.40
CA GLU A 394 1.85 -26.09 21.65
C GLU A 394 0.48 -26.71 21.96
N GLY A 395 -0.62 -26.11 21.47
CA GLY A 395 -1.97 -26.62 21.74
C GLY A 395 -2.37 -27.87 20.94
N SER A 396 -1.85 -28.04 19.71
CA SER A 396 -2.16 -29.19 18.87
C SER A 396 -1.44 -30.47 19.36
N ASN A 397 -0.20 -30.37 19.78
CA ASN A 397 0.57 -31.53 20.26
C ASN A 397 0.10 -32.03 21.63
N LEU A 398 -0.48 -31.17 22.48
CA LEU A 398 -1.04 -31.59 23.76
C LEU A 398 -2.44 -32.21 23.65
N GLN A 399 -3.22 -31.85 22.64
CA GLN A 399 -4.50 -32.50 22.35
C GLN A 399 -4.33 -33.84 21.61
N GLU A 400 -3.34 -33.93 20.74
CA GLU A 400 -3.02 -35.18 20.04
C GLU A 400 -2.44 -36.24 21.01
N ASN A 401 -1.54 -35.81 21.93
CA ASN A 401 -1.03 -36.70 22.99
C ASN A 401 -2.07 -37.07 24.04
N ARG A 402 -3.14 -36.31 24.25
CA ARG A 402 -4.25 -36.71 25.13
C ARG A 402 -5.24 -37.70 24.48
N ARG A 403 -5.33 -37.69 23.14
CA ARG A 403 -6.17 -38.64 22.39
C ARG A 403 -5.49 -39.99 22.14
N THR A 404 -4.16 -40.04 22.29
CA THR A 404 -3.40 -41.33 22.17
C THR A 404 -3.21 -42.04 23.51
N ILE A 405 -3.65 -41.44 24.63
CA ILE A 405 -3.54 -42.02 25.99
C ILE A 405 -4.95 -42.38 26.59
N SER A 406 -6.00 -42.09 25.85
CA SER A 406 -7.37 -42.53 26.15
C SER A 406 -7.84 -43.58 25.16
#